data_a2c43ff6bbdd38ac5c45f753fc5a9761
#
_entry.id   a2c43ff6bbdd38ac5c45f753fc5a9761
#
_cell.length_a   1.000
_cell.length_b   1.000
_cell.length_c   1.000
_cell.angle_alpha   90.00
_cell.angle_beta   90.00
_cell.angle_gamma   90.00
#
_symmetry.space_group_name_H-M   'P 1'
#
loop_
_entity.id
_entity.type
_entity.pdbx_description
1 polymer ?
#
loop_
_entity_poly.entity_id
_entity_poly.type
_entity_poly.pdbx_seq_one_letter_code
_entity_poly.pdbx_strand_id
1 'polypeptide(L)'
;FSRTVIGEGTKIDNLVQVAHNVAIGRHCLICAQVGIAGSTTLGDYVVLGGQAGVAGHLKLGNGAKVGGGAGVTADVASGAYVNGHPAIPYMLERRIAVLQQRLPDLFRRVDALETAAKKSSS
;
A
#
# COMPACT_ATOMS: atom_id res chain seq x y z
N PHE A 1 13.49 7.83 -25.55
CA PHE A 1 14.27 6.64 -25.19
C PHE A 1 14.11 6.33 -23.70
N SER A 2 13.88 5.09 -23.43
CA SER A 2 13.47 4.72 -22.09
C SER A 2 14.38 3.63 -21.52
N ARG A 3 14.74 3.76 -20.27
CA ARG A 3 15.52 2.74 -19.58
C ARG A 3 15.14 2.65 -18.11
N THR A 4 15.35 1.48 -17.55
CA THR A 4 15.20 1.24 -16.12
C THR A 4 16.54 1.50 -15.43
N VAL A 5 16.50 2.25 -14.35
CA VAL A 5 17.70 2.60 -13.57
C VAL A 5 17.50 2.21 -12.12
N ILE A 6 18.50 1.57 -11.54
CA ILE A 6 18.50 1.15 -10.14
C ILE A 6 19.69 1.82 -9.47
N GLY A 7 19.44 2.61 -8.43
CA GLY A 7 20.44 3.39 -7.73
C GLY A 7 21.36 2.56 -6.86
N GLU A 8 22.45 3.20 -6.45
CA GLU A 8 23.49 2.60 -5.62
C GLU A 8 22.94 2.12 -4.28
N GLY A 9 23.40 0.97 -3.81
CA GLY A 9 23.07 0.43 -2.49
C GLY A 9 21.67 -0.17 -2.38
N THR A 10 20.88 -0.16 -3.45
CA THR A 10 19.56 -0.76 -3.45
C THR A 10 19.68 -2.28 -3.46
N LYS A 11 18.89 -2.91 -2.58
CA LYS A 11 18.82 -4.37 -2.45
C LYS A 11 17.51 -4.88 -2.99
N ILE A 12 17.58 -5.83 -3.89
CA ILE A 12 16.41 -6.45 -4.53
C ILE A 12 16.45 -7.95 -4.25
N ASP A 13 15.43 -8.44 -3.61
CA ASP A 13 15.30 -9.86 -3.26
C ASP A 13 14.78 -10.67 -4.45
N ASN A 14 14.46 -11.94 -4.22
CA ASN A 14 14.12 -12.88 -5.27
C ASN A 14 12.76 -12.60 -5.91
N LEU A 15 12.63 -12.94 -7.19
CA LEU A 15 11.37 -12.91 -7.94
C LEU A 15 10.72 -11.52 -8.00
N VAL A 16 11.53 -10.47 -8.02
CA VAL A 16 11.05 -9.10 -8.18
C VAL A 16 10.94 -8.77 -9.67
N GLN A 17 9.81 -8.22 -10.07
CA GLN A 17 9.58 -7.73 -11.42
C GLN A 17 9.71 -6.22 -11.44
N VAL A 18 10.67 -5.72 -12.21
CA VAL A 18 10.85 -4.29 -12.47
C VAL A 18 10.60 -4.06 -13.95
N ALA A 19 9.57 -3.28 -14.26
CA ALA A 19 9.17 -3.04 -15.64
C ALA A 19 10.02 -1.94 -16.31
N HIS A 20 9.64 -1.59 -17.53
CA HIS A 20 10.33 -0.57 -18.32
C HIS A 20 10.20 0.82 -17.70
N ASN A 21 11.20 1.66 -17.92
CA ASN A 21 11.19 3.08 -17.51
C ASN A 21 11.01 3.28 -16.01
N VAL A 22 11.42 2.32 -15.19
CA VAL A 22 11.36 2.47 -13.74
C VAL A 22 12.67 3.06 -13.26
N ALA A 23 12.59 4.09 -12.41
CA ALA A 23 13.75 4.67 -11.75
C ALA A 23 13.66 4.36 -10.27
N ILE A 24 14.62 3.61 -9.76
CA ILE A 24 14.73 3.28 -8.34
C ILE A 24 15.92 4.06 -7.78
N GLY A 25 15.70 4.80 -6.69
CA GLY A 25 16.73 5.59 -6.05
C GLY A 25 17.77 4.74 -5.33
N ARG A 26 18.50 5.37 -4.41
CA ARG A 26 19.60 4.76 -3.66
C ARG A 26 19.09 4.11 -2.39
N HIS A 27 19.76 3.04 -1.98
CA HIS A 27 19.54 2.38 -0.69
C HIS A 27 18.09 1.98 -0.44
N CYS A 28 17.37 1.62 -1.50
CA CYS A 28 16.04 1.06 -1.39
C CYS A 28 16.13 -0.41 -0.98
N LEU A 29 15.06 -0.91 -0.36
CA LEU A 29 14.91 -2.32 -0.02
C LEU A 29 13.65 -2.85 -0.68
N ILE A 30 13.84 -3.72 -1.67
CA ILE A 30 12.74 -4.32 -2.43
C ILE A 30 12.66 -5.79 -2.02
N CYS A 31 11.65 -6.15 -1.26
CA CYS A 31 11.49 -7.51 -0.76
C CYS A 31 11.01 -8.47 -1.86
N ALA A 32 10.93 -9.76 -1.52
CA ALA A 32 10.63 -10.80 -2.51
C ALA A 32 9.24 -10.64 -3.13
N GLN A 33 9.14 -11.00 -4.40
CA GLN A 33 7.89 -11.04 -5.17
C GLN A 33 7.19 -9.69 -5.34
N VAL A 34 7.93 -8.58 -5.18
CA VAL A 34 7.39 -7.25 -5.48
C VAL A 34 7.27 -7.06 -6.99
N GLY A 35 6.21 -6.41 -7.42
CA GLY A 35 6.04 -6.00 -8.81
C GLY A 35 5.98 -4.49 -8.93
N ILE A 36 6.78 -3.91 -9.82
CA ILE A 36 6.77 -2.47 -10.08
C ILE A 36 6.45 -2.26 -11.55
N ALA A 37 5.31 -1.65 -11.82
CA ALA A 37 4.85 -1.40 -13.18
C ALA A 37 5.62 -0.25 -13.85
N GLY A 38 5.49 -0.14 -15.16
CA GLY A 38 6.29 0.77 -15.96
C GLY A 38 6.14 2.24 -15.60
N SER A 39 7.20 3.00 -15.82
CA SER A 39 7.26 4.45 -15.64
C SER A 39 7.03 4.93 -14.20
N THR A 40 7.27 4.08 -13.24
CA THR A 40 7.19 4.41 -11.81
C THR A 40 8.55 4.85 -11.30
N THR A 41 8.57 5.83 -10.41
CA THR A 41 9.78 6.36 -9.79
C THR A 41 9.74 6.14 -8.28
N LEU A 42 10.81 5.55 -7.75
CA LEU A 42 11.04 5.44 -6.33
C LEU A 42 12.17 6.38 -5.93
N GLY A 43 11.97 7.18 -4.90
CA GLY A 43 13.02 7.99 -4.31
C GLY A 43 14.07 7.15 -3.59
N ASP A 44 14.88 7.79 -2.76
CA ASP A 44 15.90 7.11 -1.97
C ASP A 44 15.31 6.50 -0.70
N TYR A 45 15.88 5.41 -0.23
CA TYR A 45 15.48 4.73 1.02
C TYR A 45 14.03 4.26 1.04
N VAL A 46 13.46 3.95 -0.11
CA VAL A 46 12.10 3.37 -0.19
C VAL A 46 12.15 1.90 0.19
N VAL A 47 11.16 1.46 0.96
CA VAL A 47 11.01 0.06 1.35
C VAL A 47 9.71 -0.48 0.78
N LEU A 48 9.81 -1.53 -0.04
CA LEU A 48 8.64 -2.25 -0.54
C LEU A 48 8.58 -3.63 0.12
N GLY A 49 7.54 -3.86 0.91
CA GLY A 49 7.33 -5.13 1.59
C GLY A 49 7.04 -6.26 0.63
N GLY A 50 7.26 -7.50 1.07
CA GLY A 50 7.10 -8.68 0.22
C GLY A 50 5.73 -8.76 -0.44
N GLN A 51 5.69 -9.14 -1.70
CA GLN A 51 4.48 -9.27 -2.50
C GLN A 51 3.70 -7.96 -2.72
N ALA A 52 4.30 -6.81 -2.42
CA ALA A 52 3.66 -5.52 -2.75
C ALA A 52 3.63 -5.30 -4.25
N GLY A 53 2.58 -4.66 -4.73
CA GLY A 53 2.45 -4.26 -6.12
C GLY A 53 2.39 -2.75 -6.23
N VAL A 54 3.06 -2.19 -7.23
CA VAL A 54 3.07 -0.75 -7.48
C VAL A 54 2.58 -0.50 -8.90
N ALA A 55 1.52 0.27 -9.02
CA ALA A 55 0.95 0.62 -10.33
C ALA A 55 1.89 1.52 -11.14
N GLY A 56 1.62 1.62 -12.42
CA GLY A 56 2.45 2.43 -13.33
C GLY A 56 2.28 3.93 -13.15
N HIS A 57 3.29 4.67 -13.58
CA HIS A 57 3.29 6.14 -13.60
C HIS A 57 3.14 6.79 -12.22
N LEU A 58 3.59 6.12 -11.17
CA LEU A 58 3.52 6.64 -9.80
C LEU A 58 4.88 7.17 -9.34
N LYS A 59 4.82 7.99 -8.29
CA LYS A 59 6.02 8.48 -7.59
C LYS A 59 5.90 8.13 -6.13
N LEU A 60 6.91 7.42 -5.63
CA LEU A 60 7.07 7.13 -4.21
C LEU A 60 8.22 7.98 -3.69
N GLY A 61 7.93 8.86 -2.73
CA GLY A 61 8.91 9.81 -2.22
C GLY A 61 9.99 9.14 -1.37
N ASN A 62 11.04 9.91 -1.06
CA ASN A 62 12.15 9.42 -0.25
C ASN A 62 11.66 8.86 1.08
N GLY A 63 12.18 7.70 1.47
CA GLY A 63 11.82 7.07 2.74
C GLY A 63 10.41 6.52 2.82
N ALA A 64 9.66 6.51 1.74
CA ALA A 64 8.33 5.89 1.70
C ALA A 64 8.43 4.41 2.02
N LYS A 65 7.46 3.88 2.77
CA LYS A 65 7.39 2.47 3.12
C LYS A 65 6.06 1.89 2.69
N VAL A 66 6.12 0.72 2.10
CA VAL A 66 4.93 -0.02 1.64
C VAL A 66 4.87 -1.36 2.35
N GLY A 67 3.78 -1.64 3.01
CA GLY A 67 3.57 -2.90 3.73
C GLY A 67 3.49 -4.10 2.79
N GLY A 68 3.80 -5.29 3.33
CA GLY A 68 3.73 -6.53 2.57
C GLY A 68 2.32 -6.79 2.02
N GLY A 69 2.22 -7.25 0.80
CA GLY A 69 0.95 -7.53 0.13
C GLY A 69 0.14 -6.31 -0.26
N ALA A 70 0.66 -5.11 -0.06
CA ALA A 70 -0.07 -3.87 -0.36
C ALA A 70 -0.14 -3.62 -1.87
N GLY A 71 -1.22 -2.98 -2.30
CA GLY A 71 -1.40 -2.53 -3.68
C GLY A 71 -1.36 -1.01 -3.76
N VAL A 72 -0.26 -0.45 -4.26
CA VAL A 72 -0.07 0.99 -4.38
C VAL A 72 -0.69 1.46 -5.69
N THR A 73 -1.72 2.28 -5.60
CA THR A 73 -2.46 2.79 -6.77
C THR A 73 -2.40 4.30 -6.90
N ALA A 74 -1.73 4.98 -5.98
CA ALA A 74 -1.55 6.44 -5.98
C ALA A 74 -0.15 6.78 -5.47
N ASP A 75 0.29 7.99 -5.76
CA ASP A 75 1.59 8.47 -5.28
C ASP A 75 1.69 8.37 -3.76
N VAL A 76 2.89 8.11 -3.29
CA VAL A 76 3.18 8.00 -1.85
C VAL A 76 4.14 9.13 -1.46
N ALA A 77 3.73 9.91 -0.47
CA ALA A 77 4.54 11.02 0.00
C ALA A 77 5.83 10.54 0.68
N SER A 78 6.85 11.39 0.67
CA SER A 78 8.11 11.10 1.36
C SER A 78 7.85 10.78 2.83
N GLY A 79 8.46 9.71 3.31
CA GLY A 79 8.33 9.27 4.70
C GLY A 79 7.00 8.63 5.07
N ALA A 80 6.04 8.56 4.17
CA ALA A 80 4.75 7.93 4.46
C ALA A 80 4.89 6.41 4.55
N TYR A 81 4.09 5.81 5.41
CA TYR A 81 3.98 4.37 5.54
C TYR A 81 2.56 3.96 5.15
N VAL A 82 2.41 3.22 4.06
CA VAL A 82 1.11 2.80 3.52
C VAL A 82 0.97 1.29 3.53
N ASN A 83 -0.26 0.81 3.62
CA ASN A 83 -0.56 -0.62 3.69
C ASN A 83 -1.94 -0.90 3.08
N GLY A 84 -2.18 -2.15 2.74
CA GLY A 84 -3.48 -2.57 2.24
C GLY A 84 -3.65 -2.46 0.73
N HIS A 85 -4.84 -2.77 0.25
CA HIS A 85 -5.19 -2.66 -1.16
C HIS A 85 -6.59 -2.03 -1.28
N PRO A 86 -6.68 -0.76 -1.72
CA PRO A 86 -5.58 0.16 -2.03
C PRO A 86 -4.74 0.52 -0.81
N ALA A 87 -3.48 0.81 -1.02
CA ALA A 87 -2.58 1.17 0.07
C ALA A 87 -2.96 2.53 0.66
N ILE A 88 -3.20 2.54 1.95
CA ILE A 88 -3.55 3.72 2.74
C ILE A 88 -2.59 3.79 3.94
N PRO A 89 -2.60 4.90 4.71
CA PRO A 89 -1.71 5.01 5.88
C PRO A 89 -1.81 3.79 6.80
N TYR A 90 -0.66 3.28 7.23
CA TYR A 90 -0.56 1.99 7.91
C TYR A 90 -1.46 1.87 9.13
N MET A 91 -1.43 2.86 10.02
CA MET A 91 -2.22 2.80 11.24
C MET A 91 -3.72 2.85 10.95
N LEU A 92 -4.13 3.60 9.93
CA LEU A 92 -5.53 3.62 9.50
C LEU A 92 -5.95 2.26 8.96
N GLU A 93 -5.13 1.64 8.11
CA GLU A 93 -5.43 0.32 7.57
C GLU A 93 -5.56 -0.73 8.69
N ARG A 94 -4.66 -0.72 9.66
CA ARG A 94 -4.74 -1.66 10.79
C ARG A 94 -6.01 -1.47 11.60
N ARG A 95 -6.42 -0.23 11.80
CA ARG A 95 -7.67 0.07 12.50
C ARG A 95 -8.88 -0.45 11.72
N ILE A 96 -8.90 -0.20 10.40
CA ILE A 96 -9.99 -0.67 9.54
C ILE A 96 -10.04 -2.20 9.53
N ALA A 97 -8.91 -2.88 9.42
CA ALA A 97 -8.85 -4.34 9.41
C ALA A 97 -9.47 -4.94 10.67
N VAL A 98 -9.21 -4.35 11.83
CA VAL A 98 -9.82 -4.78 13.09
C VAL A 98 -11.33 -4.53 13.08
N LEU A 99 -11.74 -3.36 12.61
CA LEU A 99 -13.16 -2.98 12.57
C LEU A 99 -13.96 -3.84 11.59
N GLN A 100 -13.35 -4.27 10.48
CA GLN A 100 -14.01 -5.17 9.52
C GLN A 100 -14.48 -6.47 10.20
N GLN A 101 -13.70 -7.00 11.12
CA GLN A 101 -14.07 -8.21 11.85
C GLN A 101 -15.27 -7.99 12.78
N ARG A 102 -15.55 -6.76 13.14
CA ARG A 102 -16.65 -6.37 14.00
C ARG A 102 -17.91 -5.98 13.24
N LEU A 103 -17.86 -5.93 11.92
CA LEU A 103 -19.02 -5.54 11.11
C LEU A 103 -20.26 -6.38 11.39
N PRO A 104 -20.19 -7.72 11.48
CA PRO A 104 -21.40 -8.51 11.78
C PRO A 104 -22.06 -8.09 13.09
N ASP A 105 -21.28 -7.82 14.12
CA ASP A 105 -21.79 -7.34 15.41
C ASP A 105 -22.40 -5.94 15.29
N LEU A 106 -21.74 -5.05 14.56
CA LEU A 106 -22.24 -3.70 14.32
C LEU A 106 -23.60 -3.73 13.61
N PHE A 107 -23.75 -4.56 12.58
CA PHE A 107 -25.01 -4.69 11.87
C PHE A 107 -26.13 -5.20 12.78
N ARG A 108 -25.84 -6.18 13.64
CA ARG A 108 -26.86 -6.64 14.63
C ARG A 108 -27.28 -5.50 15.57
N ARG A 109 -26.33 -4.69 16.03
CA ARG A 109 -26.64 -3.58 16.95
C ARG A 109 -27.46 -2.49 16.26
N VAL A 110 -27.12 -2.18 15.00
CA VAL A 110 -27.89 -1.20 14.22
C VAL A 110 -29.31 -1.71 14.00
N ASP A 111 -29.47 -2.98 13.58
CA ASP A 111 -30.80 -3.57 13.38
C ASP A 111 -31.64 -3.53 14.66
N ALA A 112 -31.04 -3.83 15.80
CA ALA A 112 -31.74 -3.77 17.08
C ALA A 112 -32.18 -2.34 17.44
N LEU A 113 -31.32 -1.35 17.18
CA LEU A 113 -31.64 0.05 17.41
C LEU A 113 -32.75 0.55 16.49
N GLU A 114 -32.70 0.15 15.21
CA GLU A 114 -33.77 0.51 14.26
C GLU A 114 -35.13 -0.09 14.66
N THR A 115 -35.13 -1.34 15.11
CA THR A 115 -36.35 -2.00 15.59
C THR A 115 -36.92 -1.29 16.81
N ALA A 116 -36.07 -0.93 17.76
CA ALA A 116 -36.47 -0.19 18.96
C ALA A 116 -37.02 1.21 18.61
N ALA A 117 -36.39 1.90 17.65
CA ALA A 117 -36.88 3.20 17.18
C ALA A 117 -38.27 3.09 16.55
N LYS A 118 -38.50 2.09 15.73
CA LYS A 118 -39.82 1.84 15.13
C LYS A 118 -40.88 1.59 16.19
N LYS A 119 -40.57 0.78 17.20
CA LYS A 119 -41.51 0.51 18.29
C LYS A 119 -41.87 1.76 19.09
N SER A 120 -40.92 2.63 19.35
CA SER A 120 -41.15 3.84 20.13
C SER A 120 -41.92 4.91 19.37
N SER A 121 -41.94 4.84 18.03
CA SER A 121 -42.64 5.82 17.19
C SER A 121 -44.04 5.39 16.79
N SER A 122 -44.49 4.18 17.16
CA SER A 122 -45.83 3.69 16.85
C SER A 122 -46.84 3.87 17.97
#